data_fb7a82485d3b5d8164beccac2dd80b3f
#
_entry.id   fb7a82485d3b5d8164beccac2dd80b3f
#
_cell.length_a   1.000
_cell.length_b   1.000
_cell.length_c   1.000
_cell.angle_alpha   90.00
_cell.angle_beta   90.00
_cell.angle_gamma   90.00
#
_symmetry.space_group_name_H-M   'P 1'
#
loop_
_entity.id
_entity.type
_entity.pdbx_description
1 polymer ?
#
loop_
_entity_poly.entity_id
_entity_poly.type
_entity_poly.pdbx_seq_one_letter_code
_entity_poly.pdbx_strand_id
1 'polypeptide(L)'
;MFNDKSSQLPLQSQKTLQRIKEGECSTWLSMVPTCDNHFLMSADVFRDSIALRYARNPVKMQGFCDGCSKPFDISHALDCKRGGLVVARHNESRDLSLDLIHLTGLTQTVKEPILKVPGPDGLGGLRVDWGVRGFWEFQREALFDIRIVNADAPSYSTLSLESLFSKHRDEKKV
;
A
#
# COMPACT_ATOMS: atom_id res chain seq x y z
N MET A 1 -25.98 23.59 2.83
CA MET A 1 -24.65 24.15 2.51
C MET A 1 -23.71 23.71 3.62
N PHE A 2 -22.94 22.66 3.42
CA PHE A 2 -21.93 22.23 4.41
C PHE A 2 -20.76 23.19 4.31
N ASN A 3 -20.54 24.01 5.34
CA ASN A 3 -19.34 24.83 5.44
C ASN A 3 -18.11 23.92 5.43
N ASP A 4 -17.30 24.02 4.42
CA ASP A 4 -16.05 23.27 4.34
C ASP A 4 -15.07 23.84 5.39
N LYS A 5 -15.07 23.19 6.58
CA LYS A 5 -14.14 23.53 7.68
C LYS A 5 -12.79 22.83 7.51
N SER A 6 -12.54 22.18 6.39
CA SER A 6 -11.30 21.44 6.18
C SER A 6 -10.06 22.32 6.25
N SER A 7 -10.16 23.58 5.79
CA SER A 7 -9.06 24.56 5.85
C SER A 7 -8.61 24.95 7.27
N GLN A 8 -9.44 24.68 8.29
CA GLN A 8 -9.13 24.98 9.70
C GLN A 8 -8.38 23.82 10.39
N LEU A 9 -8.28 22.67 9.72
CA LEU A 9 -7.60 21.49 10.27
C LEU A 9 -6.09 21.60 10.08
N PRO A 10 -5.29 20.88 10.89
CA PRO A 10 -3.86 20.73 10.65
C PRO A 10 -3.59 20.22 9.23
N LEU A 11 -2.49 20.64 8.60
CA LEU A 11 -2.14 20.28 7.21
C LEU A 11 -2.17 18.77 6.96
N GLN A 12 -1.69 18.00 7.91
CA GLN A 12 -1.74 16.52 7.88
C GLN A 12 -3.16 15.99 7.72
N SER A 13 -4.10 16.52 8.52
CA SER A 13 -5.52 16.13 8.45
C SER A 13 -6.16 16.56 7.13
N GLN A 14 -5.80 17.74 6.61
CA GLN A 14 -6.25 18.19 5.29
C GLN A 14 -5.81 17.22 4.20
N LYS A 15 -4.53 16.83 4.16
CA LYS A 15 -4.00 15.84 3.20
C LYS A 15 -4.69 14.49 3.33
N THR A 16 -4.96 14.03 4.55
CA THR A 16 -5.68 12.78 4.78
C THR A 16 -7.09 12.85 4.21
N LEU A 17 -7.83 13.93 4.47
CA LEU A 17 -9.18 14.13 3.94
C LEU A 17 -9.19 14.23 2.43
N GLN A 18 -8.21 14.90 1.83
CA GLN A 18 -8.06 15.00 0.39
C GLN A 18 -7.87 13.62 -0.24
N ARG A 19 -6.97 12.78 0.31
CA ARG A 19 -6.77 11.39 -0.14
C ARG A 19 -8.05 10.56 -0.05
N ILE A 20 -8.81 10.73 1.03
CA ILE A 20 -10.08 10.03 1.22
C ILE A 20 -11.11 10.46 0.16
N LYS A 21 -11.13 11.74 -0.20
CA LYS A 21 -12.08 12.32 -1.14
C LYS A 21 -11.74 11.98 -2.59
N GLU A 22 -10.48 12.05 -2.96
CA GLU A 22 -10.00 11.88 -4.33
C GLU A 22 -9.66 10.43 -4.69
N GLY A 23 -9.39 9.60 -3.70
CA GLY A 23 -9.01 8.20 -3.90
C GLY A 23 -10.20 7.25 -3.81
N GLU A 24 -10.17 6.18 -4.58
CA GLU A 24 -11.15 5.08 -4.51
C GLU A 24 -10.96 4.18 -3.27
N CYS A 25 -10.08 4.58 -2.35
CA CYS A 25 -9.74 3.82 -1.14
C CYS A 25 -10.89 3.66 -0.13
N SER A 26 -12.08 4.14 -0.47
CA SER A 26 -13.28 4.07 0.36
C SER A 26 -14.31 3.06 -0.12
N THR A 27 -14.13 2.45 -1.27
CA THR A 27 -15.10 1.53 -1.88
C THR A 27 -15.43 0.34 -0.98
N TRP A 28 -14.49 -0.10 -0.16
CA TRP A 28 -14.74 -1.17 0.81
C TRP A 28 -15.84 -0.83 1.85
N LEU A 29 -16.11 0.45 2.12
CA LEU A 29 -17.21 0.88 3.00
C LEU A 29 -18.60 0.72 2.38
N SER A 30 -18.68 0.62 1.05
CA SER A 30 -19.92 0.38 0.33
C SER A 30 -20.15 -1.10 0.00
N MET A 31 -19.20 -1.97 0.31
CA MET A 31 -19.36 -3.42 0.14
C MET A 31 -20.28 -3.99 1.20
N VAL A 32 -21.22 -4.81 0.77
CA VAL A 32 -22.07 -5.56 1.71
C VAL A 32 -21.23 -6.69 2.31
N PRO A 33 -21.09 -6.77 3.64
CA PRO A 33 -20.37 -7.86 4.28
C PRO A 33 -21.14 -9.17 4.07
N THR A 34 -20.52 -10.13 3.40
CA THR A 34 -21.09 -11.47 3.18
C THR A 34 -20.15 -12.54 3.73
N CYS A 35 -20.73 -13.58 4.32
CA CYS A 35 -19.97 -14.74 4.82
C CYS A 35 -19.29 -15.50 3.67
N ASP A 36 -19.96 -15.57 2.52
CA ASP A 36 -19.58 -16.42 1.41
C ASP A 36 -18.27 -15.95 0.72
N ASN A 37 -17.97 -14.67 0.83
CA ASN A 37 -16.79 -14.06 0.17
C ASN A 37 -15.70 -13.66 1.17
N HIS A 38 -15.76 -14.09 2.41
CA HIS A 38 -14.82 -13.71 3.47
C HIS A 38 -14.68 -12.19 3.71
N PHE A 39 -15.71 -11.40 3.36
CA PHE A 39 -15.74 -9.94 3.56
C PHE A 39 -16.25 -9.54 4.95
N LEU A 40 -16.42 -10.49 5.85
CA LEU A 40 -16.77 -10.17 7.23
C LEU A 40 -15.56 -9.64 7.97
N MET A 41 -15.69 -8.43 8.46
CA MET A 41 -14.73 -7.84 9.39
C MET A 41 -15.26 -8.00 10.82
N SER A 42 -14.37 -8.37 11.75
CA SER A 42 -14.70 -8.24 13.17
C SER A 42 -14.86 -6.76 13.55
N ALA A 43 -15.57 -6.47 14.62
CA ALA A 43 -15.75 -5.11 15.11
C ALA A 43 -14.40 -4.40 15.39
N ASP A 44 -13.42 -5.14 15.89
CA ASP A 44 -12.06 -4.62 16.13
C ASP A 44 -11.37 -4.25 14.82
N VAL A 45 -11.39 -5.14 13.81
CA VAL A 45 -10.78 -4.88 12.50
C VAL A 45 -11.46 -3.71 11.81
N PHE A 46 -12.80 -3.63 11.85
CA PHE A 46 -13.54 -2.50 11.26
C PHE A 46 -13.18 -1.17 11.93
N ARG A 47 -13.20 -1.13 13.27
CA ARG A 47 -12.82 0.05 14.04
C ARG A 47 -11.40 0.52 13.71
N ASP A 48 -10.44 -0.41 13.68
CA ASP A 48 -9.04 -0.11 13.44
C ASP A 48 -8.80 0.31 11.99
N SER A 49 -9.52 -0.28 11.02
CA SER A 49 -9.52 0.16 9.62
C SER A 49 -10.04 1.60 9.45
N ILE A 50 -11.08 1.96 10.18
CA ILE A 50 -11.58 3.36 10.21
C ILE A 50 -10.56 4.28 10.86
N ALA A 51 -9.92 3.88 11.97
CA ALA A 51 -8.88 4.68 12.61
C ALA A 51 -7.70 4.95 11.64
N LEU A 52 -7.18 3.91 11.01
CA LEU A 52 -6.10 4.00 10.02
C LEU A 52 -6.46 4.90 8.84
N ARG A 53 -7.71 4.81 8.35
CA ARG A 53 -8.22 5.67 7.27
C ARG A 53 -8.09 7.17 7.60
N TYR A 54 -8.30 7.54 8.85
CA TYR A 54 -8.19 8.93 9.33
C TYR A 54 -6.83 9.24 9.98
N ALA A 55 -5.79 8.45 9.69
CA ALA A 55 -4.45 8.56 10.26
C ALA A 55 -4.44 8.61 11.80
N ARG A 56 -5.33 7.84 12.43
CA ARG A 56 -5.40 7.66 13.89
C ARG A 56 -4.87 6.31 14.29
N ASN A 57 -4.13 6.26 15.38
CA ASN A 57 -3.60 5.00 15.91
C ASN A 57 -4.73 4.05 16.32
N PRO A 58 -4.64 2.75 15.98
CA PRO A 58 -5.49 1.72 16.54
C PRO A 58 -5.47 1.68 18.06
N VAL A 59 -6.58 1.28 18.69
CA VAL A 59 -6.72 1.34 20.15
C VAL A 59 -5.73 0.43 20.89
N LYS A 60 -5.43 -0.74 20.30
CA LYS A 60 -4.54 -1.75 20.90
C LYS A 60 -3.10 -1.71 20.34
N MET A 61 -2.67 -0.54 19.85
CA MET A 61 -1.33 -0.41 19.31
C MET A 61 -0.30 -0.45 20.45
N GLN A 62 0.80 -1.17 20.23
CA GLN A 62 1.91 -1.23 21.19
C GLN A 62 2.57 0.14 21.35
N GLY A 63 3.14 0.42 22.55
CA GLY A 63 3.76 1.71 22.83
C GLY A 63 5.13 1.90 22.18
N PHE A 64 5.87 0.80 21.95
CA PHE A 64 7.25 0.81 21.43
C PHE A 64 7.41 -0.20 20.30
N CYS A 65 8.30 0.11 19.37
CA CYS A 65 8.66 -0.76 18.26
C CYS A 65 9.61 -1.88 18.71
N ASP A 66 9.28 -3.12 18.44
CA ASP A 66 10.10 -4.29 18.79
C ASP A 66 11.47 -4.28 18.09
N GLY A 67 11.55 -3.69 16.90
CA GLY A 67 12.79 -3.66 16.12
C GLY A 67 13.77 -2.57 16.49
N CYS A 68 13.29 -1.41 17.00
CA CYS A 68 14.18 -0.27 17.29
C CYS A 68 13.91 0.43 18.63
N SER A 69 12.95 -0.04 19.42
CA SER A 69 12.56 0.46 20.75
C SER A 69 12.14 1.95 20.79
N LYS A 70 11.84 2.54 19.64
CA LYS A 70 11.28 3.90 19.57
C LYS A 70 9.76 3.88 19.79
N PRO A 71 9.15 5.01 20.20
CA PRO A 71 7.69 5.12 20.26
C PRO A 71 7.06 4.65 18.93
N PHE A 72 5.99 3.86 19.06
CA PHE A 72 5.33 3.21 17.92
C PHE A 72 4.01 3.88 17.61
N ASP A 73 3.93 4.46 16.45
CA ASP A 73 2.74 5.07 15.86
C ASP A 73 2.62 4.64 14.38
N ILE A 74 1.57 5.07 13.70
CA ILE A 74 1.35 4.75 12.29
C ILE A 74 2.54 5.20 11.43
N SER A 75 3.04 6.42 11.65
CA SER A 75 4.17 6.95 10.87
C SER A 75 5.41 6.09 11.05
N HIS A 76 5.72 5.73 12.29
CA HIS A 76 6.83 4.83 12.61
C HIS A 76 6.64 3.44 11.96
N ALA A 77 5.44 2.87 12.03
CA ALA A 77 5.12 1.58 11.40
C ALA A 77 5.35 1.60 9.89
N LEU A 78 5.07 2.71 9.24
CA LEU A 78 5.25 2.88 7.80
C LEU A 78 6.70 3.10 7.36
N ASP A 79 7.57 3.60 8.25
CA ASP A 79 8.94 4.04 7.91
C ASP A 79 10.03 3.19 8.57
N CYS A 80 9.73 2.40 9.60
CA CYS A 80 10.72 1.65 10.36
C CYS A 80 11.34 0.50 9.54
N LYS A 81 12.61 0.64 9.22
CA LYS A 81 13.38 -0.38 8.50
C LYS A 81 13.89 -1.53 9.39
N ARG A 82 14.03 -1.31 10.70
CA ARG A 82 14.62 -2.29 11.63
C ARG A 82 13.65 -3.39 12.05
N GLY A 83 12.37 -3.08 12.16
CA GLY A 83 11.34 -4.04 12.54
C GLY A 83 10.85 -4.93 11.40
N GLY A 84 11.38 -4.79 10.19
CA GLY A 84 10.93 -5.55 9.01
C GLY A 84 9.54 -5.16 8.50
N LEU A 85 8.86 -4.19 9.13
CA LEU A 85 7.48 -3.82 8.80
C LEU A 85 7.32 -3.31 7.36
N VAL A 86 8.33 -2.59 6.84
CA VAL A 86 8.32 -2.11 5.45
C VAL A 86 8.34 -3.27 4.47
N VAL A 87 9.18 -4.28 4.72
CA VAL A 87 9.29 -5.48 3.89
C VAL A 87 8.07 -6.38 4.06
N ALA A 88 7.61 -6.59 5.30
CA ALA A 88 6.42 -7.39 5.57
C ALA A 88 5.19 -6.83 4.85
N ARG A 89 4.94 -5.53 4.96
CA ARG A 89 3.84 -4.84 4.28
C ARG A 89 3.91 -4.99 2.76
N HIS A 90 5.11 -4.85 2.17
CA HIS A 90 5.31 -5.02 0.74
C HIS A 90 4.98 -6.45 0.32
N ASN A 91 5.53 -7.44 1.02
CA ASN A 91 5.29 -8.86 0.73
C ASN A 91 3.82 -9.24 0.88
N GLU A 92 3.14 -8.79 1.94
CA GLU A 92 1.71 -9.02 2.14
C GLU A 92 0.87 -8.40 1.01
N SER A 93 1.19 -7.19 0.57
CA SER A 93 0.48 -6.53 -0.55
C SER A 93 0.70 -7.27 -1.86
N ARG A 94 1.92 -7.75 -2.11
CA ARG A 94 2.25 -8.56 -3.29
C ARG A 94 1.47 -9.88 -3.27
N ASP A 95 1.52 -10.59 -2.15
CA ASP A 95 0.93 -11.92 -2.02
C ASP A 95 -0.61 -11.83 -2.09
N LEU A 96 -1.23 -10.83 -1.45
CA LEU A 96 -2.65 -10.54 -1.58
C LEU A 96 -3.04 -10.25 -3.05
N SER A 97 -2.22 -9.49 -3.78
CA SER A 97 -2.49 -9.20 -5.20
C SER A 97 -2.49 -10.48 -6.04
N LEU A 98 -1.58 -11.41 -5.77
CA LEU A 98 -1.55 -12.71 -6.43
C LEU A 98 -2.79 -13.55 -6.11
N ASP A 99 -3.20 -13.60 -4.83
CA ASP A 99 -4.40 -14.31 -4.41
C ASP A 99 -5.65 -13.77 -5.10
N LEU A 100 -5.79 -12.44 -5.18
CA LEU A 100 -6.91 -11.81 -5.89
C LEU A 100 -6.92 -12.16 -7.39
N ILE A 101 -5.76 -12.24 -8.03
CA ILE A 101 -5.65 -12.66 -9.43
C ILE A 101 -6.05 -14.12 -9.61
N HIS A 102 -5.62 -15.00 -8.72
CA HIS A 102 -6.04 -16.40 -8.77
C HIS A 102 -7.57 -16.57 -8.67
N LEU A 103 -8.24 -15.72 -7.89
CA LEU A 103 -9.71 -15.72 -7.81
C LEU A 103 -10.38 -15.35 -9.14
N THR A 104 -9.70 -14.65 -10.05
CA THR A 104 -10.22 -14.38 -11.41
C THR A 104 -10.06 -15.53 -12.39
N GLY A 105 -9.45 -16.65 -11.97
CA GLY A 105 -9.15 -17.80 -12.82
C GLY A 105 -7.82 -17.69 -13.60
N LEU A 106 -7.07 -16.60 -13.44
CA LEU A 106 -5.74 -16.44 -14.02
C LEU A 106 -4.69 -17.12 -13.11
N THR A 107 -4.38 -18.36 -13.40
CA THR A 107 -3.50 -19.18 -12.56
C THR A 107 -2.04 -19.23 -13.03
N GLN A 108 -1.75 -18.76 -14.26
CA GLN A 108 -0.38 -18.70 -14.78
C GLN A 108 0.34 -17.46 -14.25
N THR A 109 0.72 -17.50 -12.98
CA THR A 109 1.44 -16.43 -12.29
C THR A 109 2.84 -16.86 -11.91
N VAL A 110 3.78 -15.92 -11.91
CA VAL A 110 5.15 -16.09 -11.44
C VAL A 110 5.45 -15.04 -10.39
N LYS A 111 5.87 -15.46 -9.20
CA LYS A 111 6.30 -14.58 -8.11
C LYS A 111 7.76 -14.20 -8.30
N GLU A 112 8.09 -12.93 -8.21
CA GLU A 112 9.43 -12.36 -8.30
C GLU A 112 10.23 -12.81 -9.55
N PRO A 113 9.66 -12.72 -10.78
CA PRO A 113 10.40 -13.10 -11.98
C PRO A 113 11.64 -12.21 -12.16
N ILE A 114 12.75 -12.85 -12.51
CA ILE A 114 14.02 -12.19 -12.82
C ILE A 114 13.99 -11.82 -14.30
N LEU A 115 13.93 -10.54 -14.61
CA LEU A 115 13.94 -10.01 -15.98
C LEU A 115 15.36 -9.84 -16.53
N LYS A 116 16.28 -9.51 -15.63
CA LYS A 116 17.69 -9.38 -15.96
C LYS A 116 18.52 -9.97 -14.83
N VAL A 117 19.40 -10.89 -15.18
CA VAL A 117 20.32 -11.49 -14.21
C VAL A 117 21.38 -10.43 -13.81
N PRO A 118 21.70 -10.32 -12.51
CA PRO A 118 22.81 -9.44 -12.08
C PRO A 118 24.12 -9.82 -12.77
N GLY A 119 24.94 -8.81 -13.07
CA GLY A 119 26.30 -9.02 -13.56
C GLY A 119 27.19 -9.71 -12.51
N PRO A 120 28.45 -10.06 -12.86
CA PRO A 120 29.40 -10.67 -11.91
C PRO A 120 29.69 -9.81 -10.69
N ASP A 121 29.50 -8.50 -10.79
CA ASP A 121 29.62 -7.50 -9.72
C ASP A 121 28.36 -7.42 -8.81
N GLY A 122 27.33 -8.23 -9.10
CA GLY A 122 26.04 -8.19 -8.42
C GLY A 122 25.16 -6.99 -8.79
N LEU A 123 25.58 -6.16 -9.72
CA LEU A 123 24.85 -4.95 -10.14
C LEU A 123 24.01 -5.21 -11.40
N GLY A 124 23.03 -4.33 -11.62
CA GLY A 124 22.22 -4.32 -12.85
C GLY A 124 21.19 -5.44 -12.99
N GLY A 125 20.93 -6.22 -11.96
CA GLY A 125 19.81 -7.18 -11.93
C GLY A 125 18.47 -6.44 -11.90
N LEU A 126 17.45 -7.00 -12.58
CA LEU A 126 16.09 -6.49 -12.56
C LEU A 126 15.12 -7.61 -12.19
N ARG A 127 14.34 -7.37 -11.15
CA ARG A 127 13.28 -8.25 -10.67
C ARG A 127 12.01 -7.41 -10.49
N VAL A 128 10.87 -7.97 -10.79
CA VAL A 128 9.56 -7.39 -10.49
C VAL A 128 8.83 -8.26 -9.47
N ASP A 129 7.78 -7.75 -8.87
CA ASP A 129 7.11 -8.45 -7.78
C ASP A 129 6.35 -9.69 -8.25
N TRP A 130 5.67 -9.61 -9.39
CA TRP A 130 4.99 -10.74 -9.98
C TRP A 130 4.67 -10.52 -11.46
N GLY A 131 4.48 -11.63 -12.17
CA GLY A 131 4.02 -11.67 -13.53
C GLY A 131 2.78 -12.54 -13.66
N VAL A 132 1.94 -12.24 -14.64
CA VAL A 132 0.76 -13.05 -14.96
C VAL A 132 0.54 -13.07 -16.46
N ARG A 133 0.26 -14.25 -16.98
CA ARG A 133 -0.02 -14.43 -18.42
C ARG A 133 -1.50 -14.26 -18.70
N GLY A 134 -1.81 -13.48 -19.74
CA GLY A 134 -3.18 -13.29 -20.18
C GLY A 134 -3.98 -12.21 -19.43
N PHE A 135 -3.33 -11.35 -18.65
CA PHE A 135 -4.00 -10.33 -17.86
C PHE A 135 -4.64 -9.23 -18.71
N TRP A 136 -3.88 -8.63 -19.64
CA TRP A 136 -4.35 -7.60 -20.57
C TRP A 136 -4.67 -8.16 -21.96
N GLU A 137 -3.79 -9.06 -22.42
CA GLU A 137 -3.86 -9.64 -23.77
C GLU A 137 -3.61 -11.15 -23.67
N PHE A 138 -4.38 -11.93 -24.43
CA PHE A 138 -4.23 -13.38 -24.46
C PHE A 138 -2.79 -13.78 -24.79
N GLN A 139 -2.23 -14.71 -24.04
CA GLN A 139 -0.86 -15.25 -24.14
C GLN A 139 0.28 -14.26 -23.92
N ARG A 140 0.03 -12.99 -23.63
CA ARG A 140 1.08 -12.04 -23.24
C ARG A 140 1.26 -12.01 -21.74
N GLU A 141 2.50 -11.85 -21.31
CA GLU A 141 2.85 -11.68 -19.90
C GLU A 141 2.73 -10.21 -19.50
N ALA A 142 2.00 -9.96 -18.44
CA ALA A 142 1.95 -8.68 -17.75
C ALA A 142 2.83 -8.74 -16.50
N LEU A 143 3.69 -7.74 -16.32
CA LEU A 143 4.63 -7.65 -15.21
C LEU A 143 4.20 -6.52 -14.29
N PHE A 144 4.23 -6.79 -13.00
CA PHE A 144 3.79 -5.85 -11.98
C PHE A 144 4.87 -5.65 -10.91
N ASP A 145 5.05 -4.40 -10.54
CA ASP A 145 5.97 -3.98 -9.51
C ASP A 145 5.27 -3.01 -8.55
N ILE A 146 5.06 -3.44 -7.32
CA ILE A 146 4.32 -2.72 -6.28
C ILE A 146 5.27 -1.76 -5.58
N ARG A 147 4.84 -0.52 -5.40
CA ARG A 147 5.55 0.44 -4.56
C ARG A 147 4.62 1.04 -3.53
N ILE A 148 4.90 0.77 -2.28
CA ILE A 148 4.14 1.32 -1.15
C ILE A 148 4.91 2.49 -0.57
N VAL A 149 4.27 3.66 -0.54
CA VAL A 149 4.90 4.91 -0.12
C VAL A 149 4.14 5.48 1.07
N ASN A 150 4.88 5.92 2.09
CA ASN A 150 4.30 6.77 3.13
C ASN A 150 4.20 8.21 2.61
N ALA A 151 3.03 8.59 2.12
CA ALA A 151 2.80 9.93 1.57
C ALA A 151 2.91 11.06 2.63
N ASP A 152 2.89 10.70 3.90
CA ASP A 152 2.99 11.62 5.04
C ASP A 152 4.42 11.72 5.60
N ALA A 153 5.37 11.02 4.98
CA ALA A 153 6.78 11.13 5.37
C ALA A 153 7.27 12.57 5.25
N PRO A 154 8.13 13.03 6.18
CA PRO A 154 8.67 14.40 6.13
C PRO A 154 9.31 14.77 4.79
N SER A 155 9.93 13.80 4.10
CA SER A 155 10.54 13.99 2.77
C SER A 155 9.53 14.29 1.66
N TYR A 156 8.25 14.06 1.89
CA TYR A 156 7.16 14.31 0.93
C TYR A 156 6.17 15.38 1.40
N SER A 157 6.48 16.05 2.50
CA SER A 157 5.56 17.02 3.13
C SER A 157 5.13 18.16 2.19
N THR A 158 5.99 18.56 1.25
CA THR A 158 5.75 19.64 0.29
C THR A 158 5.16 19.19 -1.04
N LEU A 159 5.10 17.87 -1.30
CA LEU A 159 4.62 17.33 -2.58
C LEU A 159 3.10 17.13 -2.55
N SER A 160 2.44 17.41 -3.68
CA SER A 160 1.08 16.94 -3.92
C SER A 160 1.08 15.42 -4.14
N LEU A 161 -0.05 14.76 -3.97
CA LEU A 161 -0.19 13.32 -4.23
C LEU A 161 0.15 12.97 -5.68
N GLU A 162 -0.34 13.76 -6.62
CA GLU A 162 -0.07 13.58 -8.05
C GLU A 162 1.44 13.68 -8.35
N SER A 163 2.12 14.71 -7.82
CA SER A 163 3.56 14.86 -7.96
C SER A 163 4.34 13.71 -7.34
N LEU A 164 3.89 13.20 -6.20
CA LEU A 164 4.48 12.05 -5.53
C LEU A 164 4.37 10.78 -6.37
N PHE A 165 3.18 10.49 -6.89
CA PHE A 165 2.96 9.31 -7.74
C PHE A 165 3.69 9.42 -9.07
N SER A 166 3.72 10.60 -9.70
CA SER A 166 4.48 10.84 -10.93
C SER A 166 5.97 10.59 -10.71
N LYS A 167 6.55 11.17 -9.66
CA LYS A 167 7.95 10.94 -9.29
C LYS A 167 8.28 9.45 -9.20
N HIS A 168 7.48 8.67 -8.47
CA HIS A 168 7.75 7.26 -8.28
C HIS A 168 7.50 6.42 -9.53
N ARG A 169 6.59 6.84 -10.40
CA ARG A 169 6.38 6.23 -11.72
C ARG A 169 7.58 6.44 -12.64
N ASP A 170 8.12 7.65 -12.63
CA ASP A 170 9.24 8.02 -13.51
C ASP A 170 10.56 7.37 -13.07
N GLU A 171 10.76 7.15 -11.77
CA GLU A 171 11.89 6.39 -11.24
C GLU A 171 11.94 4.91 -11.71
N LYS A 172 10.82 4.36 -12.19
CA LYS A 172 10.70 2.97 -12.70
C LYS A 172 10.76 2.85 -14.22
N LYS A 173 10.78 3.95 -14.93
CA LYS A 173 11.02 3.95 -16.38
C LYS A 173 12.53 3.75 -16.63
N VAL A 174 12.91 2.51 -16.81
CA VAL A 174 14.26 2.09 -17.21
C VAL A 174 14.31 1.84 -18.70
#